data_02c117569f4b7c7085438c6c11dba34a
#
_entry.id   02c117569f4b7c7085438c6c11dba34a
#
_cell.length_a   1.000
_cell.length_b   1.000
_cell.length_c   1.000
_cell.angle_alpha   90.00
_cell.angle_beta   90.00
_cell.angle_gamma   90.00
#
_symmetry.space_group_name_H-M   'P 1'
#
loop_
_entity.id
_entity.type
_entity.pdbx_description
1 polymer ?
#
loop_
_entity_poly.entity_id
_entity_poly.type
_entity_poly.pdbx_seq_one_letter_code
_entity_poly.pdbx_strand_id
1 'polypeptide(L)'
;VTASSGNLQDRLHILCFEGNKGSTLWERQFWSTGRTMAHKKTNIAAPTPVSDGKFVYALFSCNDIVCLDLDGNLQWLRGLTRDYPNASNSLGMASSLQVTGKTLVVQVENDSQSLALGIDIVSGQNLWKLARPKSANWSTANLLPGAGKGGKTLVALQSKDGIHAIDPANGKIEWAYKEGASTIPSSTRMGSVLLVPSHGLTALKPRHDGSTYT
;
A
#
# COMPACT_ATOMS: atom_id res chain seq x y z
N VAL A 1 -2.91 0.61 -15.38
CA VAL A 1 -2.21 1.89 -15.12
C VAL A 1 -3.17 2.87 -14.46
N THR A 2 -2.66 3.69 -13.53
CA THR A 2 -3.40 4.81 -12.94
C THR A 2 -2.94 6.14 -13.54
N ALA A 3 -3.86 7.09 -13.65
CA ALA A 3 -3.57 8.47 -14.05
C ALA A 3 -4.50 9.45 -13.33
N SER A 4 -4.19 10.73 -13.39
CA SER A 4 -5.06 11.80 -12.90
C SER A 4 -5.11 12.95 -13.89
N SER A 5 -6.23 13.67 -13.96
CA SER A 5 -6.43 14.80 -14.84
C SER A 5 -7.26 15.91 -14.19
N GLY A 6 -7.46 17.02 -14.91
CA GLY A 6 -8.09 18.22 -14.38
C GLY A 6 -7.10 19.15 -13.69
N ASN A 7 -7.49 20.42 -13.51
CA ASN A 7 -6.65 21.45 -12.89
C ASN A 7 -6.25 21.11 -11.45
N LEU A 8 -7.11 20.39 -10.72
CA LEU A 8 -6.86 19.92 -9.35
C LEU A 8 -6.43 18.46 -9.32
N GLN A 9 -6.23 17.81 -10.47
CA GLN A 9 -5.97 16.37 -10.59
C GLN A 9 -7.04 15.51 -9.88
N ASP A 10 -8.28 15.96 -9.88
CA ASP A 10 -9.41 15.40 -9.14
C ASP A 10 -10.21 14.36 -9.95
N ARG A 11 -9.85 14.18 -11.23
CA ARG A 11 -10.34 13.06 -12.05
C ARG A 11 -9.32 11.94 -11.99
N LEU A 12 -9.74 10.82 -11.41
CA LEU A 12 -8.95 9.63 -11.19
C LEU A 12 -9.22 8.63 -12.31
N HIS A 13 -8.18 8.15 -12.97
CA HIS A 13 -8.32 7.24 -14.10
C HIS A 13 -7.65 5.91 -13.78
N ILE A 14 -8.29 4.82 -14.19
CA ILE A 14 -7.71 3.48 -14.24
C ILE A 14 -7.85 3.00 -15.67
N LEU A 15 -6.72 2.66 -16.31
CA LEU A 15 -6.65 2.26 -17.71
C LEU A 15 -6.07 0.84 -17.81
N CYS A 16 -6.68 0.04 -18.66
CA CYS A 16 -6.18 -1.26 -19.06
C CYS A 16 -5.73 -1.21 -20.52
N PHE A 17 -4.53 -1.74 -20.78
CA PHE A 17 -3.94 -1.80 -22.12
C PHE A 17 -3.69 -3.24 -22.52
N GLU A 18 -3.84 -3.52 -23.80
CA GLU A 18 -3.40 -4.78 -24.39
C GLU A 18 -1.87 -4.82 -24.39
N GLY A 19 -1.30 -5.91 -23.83
CA GLY A 19 0.14 -5.97 -23.52
C GLY A 19 1.06 -5.93 -24.73
N ASN A 20 0.62 -6.42 -25.90
CA ASN A 20 1.48 -6.51 -27.09
C ASN A 20 1.42 -5.25 -27.96
N LYS A 21 0.26 -4.59 -28.02
CA LYS A 21 0.01 -3.46 -28.92
C LYS A 21 -0.11 -2.13 -28.19
N GLY A 22 -0.34 -2.15 -26.89
CA GLY A 22 -0.55 -0.93 -26.10
C GLY A 22 -1.91 -0.24 -26.40
N SER A 23 -2.81 -0.88 -27.12
CA SER A 23 -4.16 -0.36 -27.35
C SER A 23 -4.96 -0.38 -26.07
N THR A 24 -5.76 0.68 -25.83
CA THR A 24 -6.64 0.76 -24.66
C THR A 24 -7.76 -0.26 -24.78
N LEU A 25 -7.88 -1.17 -23.81
CA LEU A 25 -8.98 -2.11 -23.70
C LEU A 25 -10.17 -1.45 -23.02
N TRP A 26 -9.93 -0.78 -21.92
CA TRP A 26 -10.93 0.02 -21.20
C TRP A 26 -10.28 1.11 -20.36
N GLU A 27 -11.08 2.13 -20.03
CA GLU A 27 -10.78 3.21 -19.10
C GLU A 27 -11.97 3.40 -18.15
N ARG A 28 -11.67 3.68 -16.87
CA ARG A 28 -12.67 4.09 -15.88
C ARG A 28 -12.23 5.37 -15.22
N GLN A 29 -13.17 6.26 -15.01
CA GLN A 29 -12.96 7.56 -14.38
C GLN A 29 -13.80 7.69 -13.13
N PHE A 30 -13.19 8.28 -12.08
CA PHE A 30 -13.83 8.54 -10.80
C PHE A 30 -13.48 9.97 -10.37
N TRP A 31 -14.39 10.60 -9.62
CA TRP A 31 -14.07 11.84 -8.94
C TRP A 31 -13.41 11.52 -7.61
N SER A 32 -12.34 12.27 -7.28
CA SER A 32 -11.72 12.20 -5.97
C SER A 32 -12.72 12.53 -4.86
N THR A 33 -12.74 11.73 -3.81
CA THR A 33 -13.56 11.99 -2.61
C THR A 33 -12.77 12.72 -1.53
N GLY A 34 -11.44 12.68 -1.61
CA GLY A 34 -10.49 13.29 -0.70
C GLY A 34 -9.78 14.50 -1.29
N ARG A 35 -8.89 15.09 -0.49
CA ARG A 35 -8.10 16.25 -0.89
C ARG A 35 -7.04 15.84 -1.91
N THR A 36 -7.06 16.50 -3.07
CA THR A 36 -6.10 16.26 -4.15
C THR A 36 -4.85 17.13 -3.98
N MET A 37 -4.00 16.76 -3.04
CA MET A 37 -2.68 17.37 -2.89
C MET A 37 -1.58 16.35 -3.15
N ALA A 38 -0.59 16.76 -3.92
CA ALA A 38 0.62 16.00 -4.17
C ALA A 38 1.83 16.94 -4.20
N HIS A 39 3.00 16.40 -3.91
CA HIS A 39 4.23 17.12 -4.11
C HIS A 39 4.38 17.50 -5.59
N LYS A 40 4.92 18.69 -5.90
CA LYS A 40 5.08 19.24 -7.28
C LYS A 40 5.85 18.32 -8.26
N LYS A 41 6.60 17.34 -7.77
CA LYS A 41 7.35 16.34 -8.56
C LYS A 41 6.61 15.01 -8.70
N THR A 42 5.38 14.90 -8.23
CA THR A 42 4.55 13.69 -8.30
C THR A 42 3.13 14.06 -8.71
N ASN A 43 2.19 13.12 -8.68
CA ASN A 43 0.78 13.35 -9.01
C ASN A 43 -0.13 12.51 -8.11
N ILE A 44 -1.44 12.68 -8.25
CA ILE A 44 -2.45 11.95 -7.46
C ILE A 44 -2.47 10.45 -7.77
N ALA A 45 -1.99 10.04 -8.94
CA ALA A 45 -1.91 8.63 -9.36
C ALA A 45 -0.53 7.99 -9.07
N ALA A 46 0.24 8.50 -8.09
CA ALA A 46 1.57 8.01 -7.75
C ALA A 46 1.61 6.54 -7.28
N PRO A 47 0.65 6.03 -6.46
CA PRO A 47 0.63 4.62 -6.09
C PRO A 47 0.42 3.70 -7.28
N THR A 48 1.11 2.56 -7.29
CA THR A 48 0.96 1.52 -8.32
C THR A 48 -0.22 0.62 -7.97
N PRO A 49 -1.14 0.32 -8.92
CA PRO A 49 -2.22 -0.63 -8.70
C PRO A 49 -1.69 -2.06 -8.55
N VAL A 50 -2.45 -2.90 -7.85
CA VAL A 50 -2.17 -4.33 -7.68
C VAL A 50 -3.34 -5.18 -8.12
N SER A 51 -3.08 -6.45 -8.45
CA SER A 51 -4.13 -7.41 -8.83
C SER A 51 -3.88 -8.77 -8.15
N ASP A 52 -4.96 -9.46 -7.82
CA ASP A 52 -4.95 -10.86 -7.38
C ASP A 52 -5.27 -11.86 -8.51
N GLY A 53 -5.36 -11.35 -9.75
CA GLY A 53 -5.74 -12.12 -10.94
C GLY A 53 -7.25 -12.18 -11.19
N LYS A 54 -8.07 -11.67 -10.27
CA LYS A 54 -9.54 -11.56 -10.40
C LYS A 54 -10.01 -10.10 -10.36
N PHE A 55 -9.39 -9.30 -9.51
CA PHE A 55 -9.67 -7.89 -9.33
C PHE A 55 -8.42 -7.04 -9.49
N VAL A 56 -8.63 -5.78 -9.77
CA VAL A 56 -7.61 -4.73 -9.80
C VAL A 56 -7.94 -3.73 -8.69
N TYR A 57 -6.97 -3.44 -7.84
CA TYR A 57 -7.09 -2.49 -6.74
C TYR A 57 -6.15 -1.31 -7.01
N ALA A 58 -6.71 -0.11 -7.06
CA ALA A 58 -5.96 1.12 -7.25
C ALA A 58 -6.13 2.04 -6.05
N LEU A 59 -5.02 2.53 -5.51
CA LEU A 59 -4.99 3.60 -4.51
C LEU A 59 -4.52 4.88 -5.19
N PHE A 60 -5.13 5.98 -4.82
CA PHE A 60 -4.71 7.31 -5.24
C PHE A 60 -4.18 8.12 -4.06
N SER A 61 -3.32 9.11 -4.32
CA SER A 61 -2.70 9.92 -3.26
C SER A 61 -3.68 10.72 -2.39
N CYS A 62 -4.92 10.88 -2.86
CA CYS A 62 -6.05 11.42 -2.10
C CYS A 62 -6.68 10.42 -1.12
N ASN A 63 -6.13 9.20 -1.01
CA ASN A 63 -6.62 8.09 -0.19
C ASN A 63 -7.94 7.47 -0.68
N ASP A 64 -8.25 7.60 -1.96
CA ASP A 64 -9.33 6.86 -2.59
C ASP A 64 -8.83 5.49 -3.07
N ILE A 65 -9.56 4.44 -2.73
CA ILE A 65 -9.30 3.07 -3.20
C ILE A 65 -10.45 2.64 -4.10
N VAL A 66 -10.10 2.10 -5.26
CA VAL A 66 -11.06 1.56 -6.23
C VAL A 66 -10.74 0.09 -6.47
N CYS A 67 -11.76 -0.75 -6.44
CA CYS A 67 -11.69 -2.15 -6.85
C CYS A 67 -12.53 -2.35 -8.11
N LEU A 68 -11.91 -2.87 -9.15
CA LEU A 68 -12.54 -3.23 -10.42
C LEU A 68 -12.34 -4.72 -10.68
N ASP A 69 -13.24 -5.35 -11.45
CA ASP A 69 -12.92 -6.63 -12.08
C ASP A 69 -11.98 -6.43 -13.29
N LEU A 70 -11.57 -7.50 -13.95
CA LEU A 70 -10.65 -7.43 -15.09
C LEU A 70 -11.27 -6.80 -16.34
N ASP A 71 -12.60 -6.73 -16.42
CA ASP A 71 -13.35 -6.04 -17.48
C ASP A 71 -13.57 -4.55 -17.16
N GLY A 72 -13.06 -4.10 -16.00
CA GLY A 72 -13.16 -2.73 -15.52
C GLY A 72 -14.51 -2.39 -14.87
N ASN A 73 -15.35 -3.35 -14.49
CA ASN A 73 -16.59 -3.06 -13.78
C ASN A 73 -16.30 -2.77 -12.31
N LEU A 74 -16.91 -1.70 -11.80
CA LEU A 74 -16.74 -1.29 -10.41
C LEU A 74 -17.34 -2.33 -9.45
N GLN A 75 -16.51 -2.82 -8.53
CA GLN A 75 -16.94 -3.68 -7.44
C GLN A 75 -17.20 -2.85 -6.18
N TRP A 76 -16.26 -2.01 -5.79
CA TRP A 76 -16.42 -1.05 -4.70
C TRP A 76 -15.43 0.13 -4.83
N LEU A 77 -15.81 1.26 -4.22
CA LEU A 77 -14.97 2.45 -4.06
C LEU A 77 -15.04 2.90 -2.60
N ARG A 78 -13.89 3.30 -2.04
CA ARG A 78 -13.79 3.76 -0.67
C ARG A 78 -12.87 4.96 -0.55
N GLY A 79 -13.39 6.05 -0.02
CA GLY A 79 -12.61 7.24 0.34
C GLY A 79 -12.14 7.14 1.79
N LEU A 80 -10.89 6.77 2.03
CA LEU A 80 -10.36 6.59 3.40
C LEU A 80 -10.34 7.89 4.21
N THR A 81 -10.28 9.05 3.56
CA THR A 81 -10.33 10.35 4.26
C THR A 81 -11.70 10.65 4.87
N ARG A 82 -12.76 9.99 4.42
CA ARG A 82 -14.09 10.04 5.05
C ARG A 82 -14.12 9.25 6.34
N ASP A 83 -13.47 8.07 6.35
CA ASP A 83 -13.41 7.21 7.52
C ASP A 83 -12.37 7.69 8.54
N TYR A 84 -11.28 8.29 8.04
CA TYR A 84 -10.13 8.74 8.82
C TYR A 84 -9.71 10.15 8.38
N PRO A 85 -10.46 11.20 8.77
CA PRO A 85 -10.24 12.57 8.28
C PRO A 85 -8.85 13.14 8.55
N ASN A 86 -8.18 12.67 9.59
CA ASN A 86 -6.85 13.09 9.97
C ASN A 86 -5.73 12.24 9.34
N ALA A 87 -6.06 11.21 8.56
CA ALA A 87 -5.09 10.33 7.90
C ALA A 87 -4.75 10.85 6.49
N SER A 88 -4.49 12.16 6.35
CA SER A 88 -4.13 12.81 5.09
C SER A 88 -2.74 13.41 5.18
N ASN A 89 -1.89 13.08 4.22
CA ASN A 89 -0.55 13.67 4.10
C ASN A 89 -0.61 14.93 3.23
N SER A 90 0.01 16.00 3.69
CA SER A 90 0.04 17.29 2.97
C SER A 90 0.76 17.22 1.61
N LEU A 91 1.62 16.23 1.39
CA LEU A 91 2.34 15.99 0.14
C LEU A 91 1.73 14.87 -0.70
N GLY A 92 0.58 14.34 -0.30
CA GLY A 92 -0.07 13.17 -0.88
C GLY A 92 0.55 11.84 -0.46
N MET A 93 -0.14 10.75 -0.72
CA MET A 93 0.34 9.40 -0.46
C MET A 93 1.00 8.83 -1.71
N ALA A 94 2.05 8.01 -1.52
CA ALA A 94 2.71 7.31 -2.62
C ALA A 94 2.91 5.82 -2.34
N SER A 95 2.63 5.36 -1.11
CA SER A 95 2.67 3.94 -0.75
C SER A 95 1.70 3.15 -1.60
N SER A 96 2.18 2.10 -2.27
CA SER A 96 1.34 1.22 -3.07
C SER A 96 0.70 0.14 -2.20
N LEU A 97 -0.41 -0.41 -2.68
CA LEU A 97 -1.13 -1.50 -2.03
C LEU A 97 -0.34 -2.82 -2.10
N GLN A 98 -0.66 -3.73 -1.19
CA GLN A 98 -0.28 -5.15 -1.27
C GLN A 98 -1.53 -6.02 -1.14
N VAL A 99 -1.64 -7.05 -1.95
CA VAL A 99 -2.75 -8.02 -1.87
C VAL A 99 -2.20 -9.41 -1.58
N THR A 100 -2.77 -10.08 -0.59
CA THR A 100 -2.42 -11.47 -0.27
C THR A 100 -3.59 -12.19 0.41
N GLY A 101 -3.91 -13.39 -0.06
CA GLY A 101 -5.09 -14.13 0.39
C GLY A 101 -6.37 -13.31 0.19
N LYS A 102 -7.11 -13.06 1.26
CA LYS A 102 -8.35 -12.26 1.26
C LYS A 102 -8.13 -10.81 1.71
N THR A 103 -6.90 -10.36 1.84
CA THR A 103 -6.57 -9.06 2.44
C THR A 103 -5.83 -8.15 1.47
N LEU A 104 -6.38 -6.96 1.29
CA LEU A 104 -5.71 -5.82 0.71
C LEU A 104 -5.08 -5.01 1.85
N VAL A 105 -3.77 -4.88 1.87
CA VAL A 105 -3.04 -4.13 2.89
C VAL A 105 -2.75 -2.72 2.39
N VAL A 106 -3.17 -1.76 3.18
CA VAL A 106 -3.05 -0.33 2.92
C VAL A 106 -2.25 0.31 4.05
N GLN A 107 -1.24 1.11 3.71
CA GLN A 107 -0.44 1.88 4.65
C GLN A 107 -0.67 3.37 4.39
N VAL A 108 -1.22 4.09 5.39
CA VAL A 108 -1.49 5.53 5.34
C VAL A 108 -0.81 6.15 6.55
N GLU A 109 0.36 6.74 6.33
CA GLU A 109 1.17 7.29 7.41
C GLU A 109 1.47 8.78 7.20
N ASN A 110 1.23 9.57 8.23
CA ASN A 110 1.45 11.01 8.27
C ASN A 110 1.73 11.46 9.70
N ASP A 111 1.94 12.75 9.91
CA ASP A 111 2.29 13.29 11.22
C ASP A 111 1.10 13.40 12.19
N SER A 112 -0.13 13.23 11.72
CA SER A 112 -1.36 13.36 12.52
C SER A 112 -1.95 12.01 12.92
N GLN A 113 -2.49 11.24 11.95
CA GLN A 113 -3.12 9.94 12.18
C GLN A 113 -2.53 8.91 11.22
N SER A 114 -1.59 8.14 11.71
CA SER A 114 -0.95 7.05 10.95
C SER A 114 -1.60 5.72 11.26
N LEU A 115 -1.89 4.96 10.21
CA LEU A 115 -2.53 3.65 10.32
C LEU A 115 -2.14 2.72 9.16
N ALA A 116 -2.27 1.42 9.41
CA ALA A 116 -2.35 0.41 8.37
C ALA A 116 -3.69 -0.32 8.50
N LEU A 117 -4.24 -0.70 7.37
CA LEU A 117 -5.52 -1.42 7.27
C LEU A 117 -5.33 -2.74 6.54
N GLY A 118 -5.97 -3.78 7.01
CA GLY A 118 -6.35 -4.93 6.19
C GLY A 118 -7.80 -4.75 5.77
N ILE A 119 -8.02 -4.73 4.47
CA ILE A 119 -9.33 -4.57 3.86
C ILE A 119 -9.70 -5.89 3.20
N ASP A 120 -10.90 -6.36 3.42
CA ASP A 120 -11.45 -7.52 2.70
C ASP A 120 -11.57 -7.19 1.21
N ILE A 121 -10.97 -8.02 0.37
CA ILE A 121 -10.86 -7.76 -1.08
C ILE A 121 -12.21 -7.76 -1.80
N VAL A 122 -13.23 -8.40 -1.25
CA VAL A 122 -14.56 -8.51 -1.86
C VAL A 122 -15.49 -7.38 -1.43
N SER A 123 -15.53 -7.11 -0.11
CA SER A 123 -16.47 -6.16 0.47
C SER A 123 -15.93 -4.73 0.61
N GLY A 124 -14.59 -4.54 0.54
CA GLY A 124 -13.96 -3.26 0.82
C GLY A 124 -14.01 -2.84 2.31
N GLN A 125 -14.46 -3.73 3.21
CA GLN A 125 -14.57 -3.45 4.64
C GLN A 125 -13.28 -3.80 5.40
N ASN A 126 -13.04 -3.13 6.54
CA ASN A 126 -11.89 -3.46 7.37
C ASN A 126 -12.00 -4.84 7.98
N LEU A 127 -10.97 -5.66 7.79
CA LEU A 127 -10.71 -6.85 8.59
C LEU A 127 -9.99 -6.48 9.89
N TRP A 128 -9.06 -5.54 9.81
CA TRP A 128 -8.30 -5.05 10.96
C TRP A 128 -7.79 -3.62 10.71
N LYS A 129 -7.41 -2.96 11.80
CA LYS A 129 -6.72 -1.67 11.82
C LYS A 129 -5.56 -1.72 12.80
N LEU A 130 -4.39 -1.24 12.38
CA LEU A 130 -3.18 -1.15 13.18
C LEU A 130 -2.73 0.32 13.26
N ALA A 131 -2.54 0.84 14.47
CA ALA A 131 -1.92 2.14 14.66
C ALA A 131 -0.45 2.11 14.22
N ARG A 132 -0.01 3.16 13.55
CA ARG A 132 1.36 3.27 13.02
C ARG A 132 2.08 4.48 13.61
N PRO A 133 3.44 4.52 13.54
CA PRO A 133 4.19 5.70 13.99
C PRO A 133 3.73 6.97 13.27
N LYS A 134 3.53 8.05 14.03
CA LYS A 134 3.16 9.35 13.48
C LYS A 134 4.38 9.97 12.81
N SER A 135 4.48 9.77 11.53
CA SER A 135 5.50 10.36 10.64
C SER A 135 5.05 10.17 9.21
N ALA A 136 5.24 11.18 8.39
CA ALA A 136 4.99 11.06 6.96
C ALA A 136 5.85 9.95 6.36
N ASN A 137 5.20 9.05 5.61
CA ASN A 137 5.85 7.88 5.04
C ASN A 137 5.24 7.58 3.66
N TRP A 138 6.10 7.39 2.68
CA TRP A 138 5.75 7.11 1.28
C TRP A 138 6.25 5.73 0.82
N SER A 139 6.93 4.99 1.71
CA SER A 139 7.44 3.66 1.39
C SER A 139 6.30 2.65 1.18
N THR A 140 6.50 1.76 0.22
CA THR A 140 5.58 0.67 -0.07
C THR A 140 5.93 -0.56 0.78
N ALA A 141 4.91 -1.21 1.33
CA ALA A 141 5.05 -2.48 2.04
C ALA A 141 5.53 -3.60 1.12
N ASN A 142 6.14 -4.64 1.70
CA ASN A 142 6.63 -5.81 0.96
C ASN A 142 5.97 -7.11 1.44
N LEU A 143 5.64 -7.98 0.49
CA LEU A 143 5.26 -9.36 0.82
C LEU A 143 6.51 -10.19 1.14
N LEU A 144 6.44 -10.94 2.24
CA LEU A 144 7.48 -11.85 2.71
C LEU A 144 6.94 -13.29 2.71
N PRO A 145 6.91 -13.97 1.55
CA PRO A 145 6.45 -15.36 1.49
C PRO A 145 7.32 -16.27 2.35
N GLY A 146 6.67 -17.14 3.13
CA GLY A 146 7.36 -18.10 3.99
C GLY A 146 8.00 -17.52 5.25
N ALA A 147 7.89 -16.22 5.53
CA ALA A 147 8.54 -15.56 6.67
C ALA A 147 7.80 -15.75 8.01
N GLY A 148 6.54 -16.14 7.99
CA GLY A 148 5.74 -16.39 9.18
C GLY A 148 5.77 -17.84 9.65
N LYS A 149 5.31 -18.06 10.87
CA LYS A 149 5.20 -19.40 11.46
C LYS A 149 4.37 -20.32 10.56
N GLY A 150 4.87 -21.54 10.32
CA GLY A 150 4.22 -22.48 9.42
C GLY A 150 4.30 -22.13 7.93
N GLY A 151 5.26 -21.27 7.52
CA GLY A 151 5.45 -20.91 6.12
C GLY A 151 4.46 -19.85 5.60
N LYS A 152 3.75 -19.16 6.49
CA LYS A 152 2.84 -18.08 6.11
C LYS A 152 3.55 -16.92 5.43
N THR A 153 2.86 -16.23 4.53
CA THR A 153 3.28 -14.93 4.00
C THR A 153 3.01 -13.86 5.05
N LEU A 154 4.02 -13.05 5.36
CA LEU A 154 3.87 -11.83 6.15
C LEU A 154 3.92 -10.60 5.24
N VAL A 155 3.53 -9.46 5.79
CA VAL A 155 3.69 -8.15 5.14
C VAL A 155 4.61 -7.28 5.97
N ALA A 156 5.72 -6.83 5.37
CA ALA A 156 6.65 -5.91 5.99
C ALA A 156 6.17 -4.47 5.79
N LEU A 157 5.73 -3.84 6.86
CA LEU A 157 5.35 -2.44 6.92
C LEU A 157 6.55 -1.61 7.39
N GLN A 158 7.11 -0.82 6.50
CA GLN A 158 8.23 0.08 6.80
C GLN A 158 7.72 1.39 7.42
N SER A 159 8.47 1.95 8.36
CA SER A 159 8.24 3.27 8.95
C SER A 159 9.55 3.87 9.46
N LYS A 160 9.52 5.09 9.97
CA LYS A 160 10.70 5.70 10.63
C LYS A 160 11.29 4.84 11.76
N ASP A 161 10.47 4.04 12.43
CA ASP A 161 10.88 3.19 13.56
C ASP A 161 11.49 1.84 13.11
N GLY A 162 11.45 1.54 11.80
CA GLY A 162 11.95 0.31 11.22
C GLY A 162 10.90 -0.50 10.46
N ILE A 163 10.87 -1.81 10.68
CA ILE A 163 9.97 -2.75 10.00
C ILE A 163 9.06 -3.44 11.02
N HIS A 164 7.77 -3.44 10.77
CA HIS A 164 6.83 -4.36 11.40
C HIS A 164 6.39 -5.41 10.38
N ALA A 165 6.72 -6.67 10.60
CA ALA A 165 6.19 -7.77 9.81
C ALA A 165 4.93 -8.31 10.47
N ILE A 166 3.83 -8.22 9.73
CA ILE A 166 2.49 -8.52 10.22
C ILE A 166 1.90 -9.74 9.52
N ASP A 167 1.05 -10.48 10.23
CA ASP A 167 0.14 -11.45 9.62
C ASP A 167 -0.98 -10.67 8.89
N PRO A 168 -1.09 -10.76 7.56
CA PRO A 168 -2.08 -10.01 6.80
C PRO A 168 -3.52 -10.39 7.13
N ALA A 169 -3.77 -11.57 7.69
CA ALA A 169 -5.12 -12.02 8.02
C ALA A 169 -5.73 -11.27 9.20
N ASN A 170 -4.92 -10.76 10.13
CA ASN A 170 -5.40 -10.16 11.37
C ASN A 170 -4.64 -8.92 11.83
N GLY A 171 -3.59 -8.48 11.11
CA GLY A 171 -2.76 -7.32 11.43
C GLY A 171 -1.81 -7.50 12.62
N LYS A 172 -1.69 -8.73 13.16
CA LYS A 172 -0.80 -9.00 14.30
C LYS A 172 0.65 -8.90 13.86
N ILE A 173 1.45 -8.16 14.65
CA ILE A 173 2.90 -8.08 14.45
C ILE A 173 3.51 -9.41 14.91
N GLU A 174 4.11 -10.13 13.97
CA GLU A 174 4.84 -11.38 14.24
C GLU A 174 6.27 -11.09 14.69
N TRP A 175 6.91 -10.07 14.09
CA TRP A 175 8.24 -9.60 14.45
C TRP A 175 8.46 -8.13 14.07
N ALA A 176 9.48 -7.52 14.62
CA ALA A 176 9.86 -6.14 14.35
C ALA A 176 11.38 -5.94 14.31
N TYR A 177 11.85 -5.14 13.35
CA TYR A 177 13.18 -4.53 13.34
C TYR A 177 13.02 -3.06 13.77
N LYS A 178 13.75 -2.62 14.81
CA LYS A 178 13.50 -1.33 15.50
C LYS A 178 14.68 -0.34 15.39
N GLU A 179 15.60 -0.55 14.47
CA GLU A 179 16.76 0.32 14.29
C GLU A 179 16.50 1.49 13.32
N GLY A 180 15.22 1.78 13.07
CA GLY A 180 14.82 2.82 12.12
C GLY A 180 14.88 2.42 10.66
N ALA A 181 14.17 3.13 9.82
CA ALA A 181 14.26 3.04 8.35
C ALA A 181 13.88 4.36 7.69
N SER A 182 14.31 4.55 6.45
CA SER A 182 13.87 5.69 5.66
C SER A 182 12.36 5.63 5.40
N THR A 183 11.74 6.78 5.22
CA THR A 183 10.30 6.88 4.93
C THR A 183 10.01 7.23 3.46
N ILE A 184 11.04 7.34 2.62
CA ILE A 184 10.93 7.68 1.20
C ILE A 184 11.23 6.47 0.32
N PRO A 185 12.47 5.90 0.28
CA PRO A 185 12.72 4.69 -0.46
C PRO A 185 12.09 3.49 0.25
N SER A 186 11.49 2.61 -0.52
CA SER A 186 10.94 1.35 0.00
C SER A 186 12.04 0.32 0.21
N SER A 187 11.88 -0.54 1.21
CA SER A 187 12.62 -1.78 1.28
C SER A 187 12.33 -2.64 0.04
N THR A 188 13.21 -3.56 -0.27
CA THR A 188 13.02 -4.50 -1.37
C THR A 188 13.40 -5.91 -0.98
N ARG A 189 12.74 -6.90 -1.53
CA ARG A 189 13.00 -8.30 -1.27
C ARG A 189 13.92 -8.91 -2.32
N MET A 190 14.96 -9.60 -1.86
CA MET A 190 15.85 -10.41 -2.69
C MET A 190 15.87 -11.84 -2.13
N GLY A 191 15.14 -12.76 -2.77
CA GLY A 191 14.94 -14.11 -2.25
C GLY A 191 14.27 -14.10 -0.87
N SER A 192 14.93 -14.64 0.14
CA SER A 192 14.50 -14.64 1.54
C SER A 192 15.01 -13.46 2.36
N VAL A 193 15.74 -12.53 1.76
CA VAL A 193 16.33 -11.36 2.42
C VAL A 193 15.48 -10.13 2.10
N LEU A 194 15.20 -9.31 3.13
CA LEU A 194 14.62 -7.98 2.98
C LEU A 194 15.75 -6.95 3.12
N LEU A 195 15.98 -6.18 2.07
CA LEU A 195 16.92 -5.07 2.06
C LEU A 195 16.19 -3.80 2.51
N VAL A 196 16.61 -3.24 3.63
CA VAL A 196 15.97 -2.09 4.28
C VAL A 196 16.89 -0.87 4.17
N PRO A 197 16.41 0.27 3.69
CA PRO A 197 17.16 1.53 3.68
C PRO A 197 17.21 2.11 5.11
N SER A 198 18.17 1.61 5.91
CA SER A 198 18.41 1.97 7.31
C SER A 198 19.91 2.00 7.55
N HIS A 199 20.44 3.10 8.08
CA HIS A 199 21.88 3.29 8.31
C HIS A 199 22.74 2.93 7.07
N GLY A 200 22.31 3.36 5.89
CA GLY A 200 22.75 2.89 4.59
C GLY A 200 21.83 1.80 4.07
N LEU A 201 22.29 0.56 3.98
CA LEU A 201 21.48 -0.59 3.55
C LEU A 201 21.65 -1.74 4.54
N THR A 202 20.55 -2.11 5.19
CA THR A 202 20.51 -3.24 6.14
C THR A 202 19.84 -4.44 5.49
N ALA A 203 20.46 -5.62 5.55
CA ALA A 203 19.91 -6.89 5.08
C ALA A 203 19.28 -7.64 6.26
N LEU A 204 17.98 -7.88 6.20
CA LEU A 204 17.24 -8.65 7.21
C LEU A 204 16.85 -10.00 6.63
N LYS A 205 17.23 -11.08 7.33
CA LYS A 205 16.79 -12.43 6.97
C LYS A 205 15.80 -12.93 8.00
N PRO A 206 14.50 -13.06 7.67
CA PRO A 206 13.49 -13.62 8.56
C PRO A 206 13.86 -15.04 8.99
N ARG A 207 13.72 -15.36 10.28
CA ARG A 207 13.82 -16.73 10.80
C ARG A 207 12.43 -17.30 10.99
N HIS A 208 12.24 -18.61 10.66
CA HIS A 208 10.97 -19.30 10.77
C HIS A 208 10.44 -19.48 12.20
N ASP A 209 11.28 -19.23 13.20
CA ASP A 209 10.93 -19.36 14.63
C ASP A 209 10.31 -18.10 15.24
N GLY A 210 10.13 -17.05 14.43
CA GLY A 210 9.61 -15.75 14.90
C GLY A 210 10.61 -14.96 15.74
N SER A 211 11.85 -15.44 15.90
CA SER A 211 12.90 -14.68 16.55
C SER A 211 13.67 -13.81 15.56
N THR A 212 14.16 -12.72 16.09
CA THR A 212 14.86 -11.62 15.44
C THR A 212 15.92 -11.97 14.39
N TYR A 213 16.22 -10.98 13.58
CA TYR A 213 17.11 -10.91 12.44
C TYR A 213 18.56 -10.60 12.81
N THR A 214 19.44 -11.07 12.02
CA THR A 214 20.77 -10.51 11.82
C THR A 214 20.94 -10.24 10.33
#